data_72777b6574a749e443ec4cc9125ec4c7
#
_entry.id   72777b6574a749e443ec4cc9125ec4c7
#
_cell.length_a   1.000
_cell.length_b   1.000
_cell.length_c   1.000
_cell.angle_alpha   90.00
_cell.angle_beta   90.00
_cell.angle_gamma   90.00
#
_symmetry.space_group_name_H-M   'P 1'
#
loop_
_entity.id
_entity.type
_entity.pdbx_description
1 polymer ?
#
loop_
_entity_poly.entity_id
_entity_poly.type
_entity_poly.pdbx_seq_one_letter_code
_entity_poly.pdbx_strand_id
1 'polypeptide(L)'
;IMDLALAFELIHTATLIHDDINDAAKLRRGITTLHERIGQPKAIIAGDWLFVQGYGLSGRYTKECIDLIREACANIAVAEFKQLDHVLDLSTSPEDYLQIVRGKTAGPFSAVCESAAIIAGATPEQSRALGRFGMELGIAFQLMDDLLDLRGDERMGKLRGKDILEGKMT
;
A
#
# COMPACT_ATOMS: atom_id res chain seq x y z
N ILE A 1 -14.52 13.48 6.52
CA ILE A 1 -13.29 13.36 5.68
C ILE A 1 -12.04 13.20 6.55
N MET A 2 -11.87 13.93 7.66
CA MET A 2 -10.68 13.82 8.53
C MET A 2 -10.48 12.39 9.07
N ASP A 3 -11.54 11.76 9.60
CA ASP A 3 -11.46 10.39 10.10
C ASP A 3 -11.12 9.38 8.97
N LEU A 4 -11.58 9.63 7.72
CA LEU A 4 -11.19 8.82 6.56
C LEU A 4 -9.69 8.97 6.27
N ALA A 5 -9.17 10.19 6.25
CA ALA A 5 -7.75 10.42 6.03
C ALA A 5 -6.89 9.74 7.11
N LEU A 6 -7.29 9.86 8.38
CA LEU A 6 -6.63 9.16 9.49
C LEU A 6 -6.71 7.64 9.37
N ALA A 7 -7.86 7.10 8.94
CA ALA A 7 -8.03 5.66 8.72
C ALA A 7 -7.01 5.13 7.71
N PHE A 8 -6.91 5.78 6.56
CA PHE A 8 -5.95 5.38 5.52
C PHE A 8 -4.50 5.58 5.94
N GLU A 9 -4.17 6.66 6.67
CA GLU A 9 -2.81 6.89 7.17
C GLU A 9 -2.39 5.83 8.21
N LEU A 10 -3.30 5.42 9.10
CA LEU A 10 -3.03 4.35 10.06
C LEU A 10 -2.86 3.00 9.38
N ILE A 11 -3.73 2.67 8.42
CA ILE A 11 -3.63 1.44 7.62
C ILE A 11 -2.31 1.46 6.83
N HIS A 12 -1.99 2.57 6.15
CA HIS A 12 -0.74 2.71 5.41
C HIS A 12 0.49 2.56 6.32
N THR A 13 0.49 3.19 7.50
CA THR A 13 1.59 3.04 8.46
C THR A 13 1.73 1.58 8.92
N ALA A 14 0.62 0.88 9.14
CA ALA A 14 0.62 -0.53 9.48
C ALA A 14 1.24 -1.39 8.37
N THR A 15 0.85 -1.16 7.11
CA THR A 15 1.45 -1.90 5.97
C THR A 15 2.94 -1.64 5.85
N LEU A 16 3.41 -0.39 6.07
CA LEU A 16 4.84 -0.08 6.05
C LEU A 16 5.64 -0.84 7.14
N ILE A 17 5.05 -1.04 8.33
CA ILE A 17 5.69 -1.80 9.40
C ILE A 17 5.80 -3.28 9.00
N HIS A 18 4.75 -3.86 8.42
CA HIS A 18 4.76 -5.25 7.97
C HIS A 18 5.67 -5.45 6.76
N ASP A 19 5.66 -4.52 5.79
CA ASP A 19 6.58 -4.54 4.65
C ASP A 19 8.04 -4.51 5.10
N ASP A 20 8.39 -3.64 6.07
CA ASP A 20 9.75 -3.58 6.62
C ASP A 20 10.21 -4.91 7.22
N ILE A 21 9.28 -5.68 7.80
CA ILE A 21 9.58 -7.01 8.34
C ILE A 21 9.77 -8.02 7.20
N ASN A 22 8.86 -8.04 6.23
CA ASN A 22 8.91 -8.95 5.09
C ASN A 22 10.17 -8.75 4.25
N ASP A 23 10.57 -7.49 4.08
CA ASP A 23 11.76 -7.07 3.32
C ASP A 23 13.06 -7.13 4.14
N ALA A 24 12.99 -7.51 5.43
CA ALA A 24 14.12 -7.43 6.36
C ALA A 24 14.85 -6.07 6.32
N ALA A 25 14.09 -4.99 6.12
CA ALA A 25 14.60 -3.64 5.91
C ALA A 25 15.12 -3.03 7.20
N LYS A 26 16.41 -2.67 7.25
CA LYS A 26 17.03 -2.06 8.45
C LYS A 26 16.69 -0.58 8.61
N LEU A 27 16.49 0.10 7.51
CA LEU A 27 16.23 1.55 7.46
C LEU A 27 15.03 1.86 6.57
N ARG A 28 14.19 2.81 7.02
CA ARG A 28 13.13 3.43 6.23
C ARG A 28 13.26 4.94 6.33
N ARG A 29 13.45 5.61 5.18
CA ARG A 29 13.67 7.06 5.11
C ARG A 29 14.81 7.53 6.04
N GLY A 30 15.89 6.75 6.12
CA GLY A 30 17.05 7.05 6.97
C GLY A 30 16.87 6.76 8.47
N ILE A 31 15.72 6.26 8.90
CA ILE A 31 15.42 5.92 10.29
C ILE A 31 15.40 4.39 10.44
N THR A 32 15.94 3.88 11.55
CA THR A 32 15.92 2.46 11.90
C THR A 32 14.47 1.96 11.98
N THR A 33 14.17 0.86 11.28
CA THR A 33 12.84 0.26 11.23
C THR A 33 12.35 -0.23 12.59
N LEU A 34 11.04 -0.35 12.75
CA LEU A 34 10.45 -0.67 14.05
C LEU A 34 10.90 -2.05 14.55
N HIS A 35 10.94 -3.06 13.67
CA HIS A 35 11.34 -4.42 14.06
C HIS A 35 12.81 -4.52 14.49
N GLU A 36 13.70 -3.69 13.94
CA GLU A 36 15.08 -3.59 14.37
C GLU A 36 15.21 -2.93 15.76
N ARG A 37 14.28 -2.02 16.11
CA ARG A 37 14.30 -1.28 17.39
C ARG A 37 13.69 -2.05 18.56
N ILE A 38 12.58 -2.75 18.35
CA ILE A 38 11.79 -3.37 19.42
C ILE A 38 11.61 -4.88 19.25
N GLY A 39 12.19 -5.47 18.20
CA GLY A 39 12.06 -6.86 17.83
C GLY A 39 10.83 -7.17 16.98
N GLN A 40 10.97 -8.16 16.09
CA GLN A 40 9.93 -8.54 15.12
C GLN A 40 8.57 -8.86 15.75
N PRO A 41 8.45 -9.65 16.85
CA PRO A 41 7.13 -9.97 17.42
C PRO A 41 6.35 -8.73 17.86
N LYS A 42 7.04 -7.77 18.49
CA LYS A 42 6.39 -6.52 18.92
C LYS A 42 6.01 -5.61 17.75
N ALA A 43 6.83 -5.59 16.70
CA ALA A 43 6.53 -4.81 15.49
C ALA A 43 5.30 -5.36 14.76
N ILE A 44 5.13 -6.68 14.65
CA ILE A 44 3.93 -7.31 14.11
C ILE A 44 2.69 -6.84 14.89
N ILE A 45 2.71 -6.98 16.22
CA ILE A 45 1.57 -6.56 17.06
C ILE A 45 1.29 -5.05 16.91
N ALA A 46 2.32 -4.21 16.79
CA ALA A 46 2.13 -2.78 16.59
C ALA A 46 1.45 -2.47 15.25
N GLY A 47 1.86 -3.16 14.17
CA GLY A 47 1.20 -3.07 12.87
C GLY A 47 -0.26 -3.50 12.92
N ASP A 48 -0.54 -4.67 13.53
CA ASP A 48 -1.90 -5.17 13.70
C ASP A 48 -2.78 -4.17 14.48
N TRP A 49 -2.24 -3.60 15.55
CA TRP A 49 -2.96 -2.62 16.34
C TRP A 49 -3.31 -1.36 15.53
N LEU A 50 -2.34 -0.81 14.78
CA LEU A 50 -2.58 0.35 13.91
C LEU A 50 -3.62 0.02 12.82
N PHE A 51 -3.54 -1.17 12.24
CA PHE A 51 -4.47 -1.63 11.21
C PHE A 51 -5.91 -1.67 11.76
N VAL A 52 -6.10 -2.26 12.94
CA VAL A 52 -7.40 -2.33 13.61
C VAL A 52 -7.93 -0.94 13.97
N GLN A 53 -7.07 -0.02 14.45
CA GLN A 53 -7.48 1.36 14.73
C GLN A 53 -7.92 2.09 13.45
N GLY A 54 -7.15 1.96 12.37
CA GLY A 54 -7.49 2.56 11.08
C GLY A 54 -8.82 2.01 10.54
N TYR A 55 -8.99 0.70 10.52
CA TYR A 55 -10.23 0.07 10.09
C TYR A 55 -11.42 0.45 11.01
N GLY A 56 -11.20 0.56 12.31
CA GLY A 56 -12.22 0.99 13.27
C GLY A 56 -12.74 2.39 13.01
N LEU A 57 -11.89 3.33 12.56
CA LEU A 57 -12.31 4.66 12.15
C LEU A 57 -13.24 4.64 10.94
N SER A 58 -13.05 3.70 10.02
CA SER A 58 -13.90 3.55 8.84
C SER A 58 -15.34 3.15 9.19
N GLY A 59 -15.55 2.50 10.33
CA GLY A 59 -16.87 2.10 10.85
C GLY A 59 -17.83 3.27 11.14
N ARG A 60 -17.34 4.51 11.09
CA ARG A 60 -18.16 5.73 11.24
C ARG A 60 -18.86 6.15 9.94
N TYR A 61 -18.55 5.51 8.83
CA TYR A 61 -19.07 5.85 7.50
C TYR A 61 -20.14 4.87 7.04
N THR A 62 -20.64 5.06 5.83
CA THR A 62 -21.65 4.19 5.23
C THR A 62 -21.09 2.79 4.98
N LYS A 63 -21.97 1.79 4.92
CA LYS A 63 -21.59 0.42 4.58
C LYS A 63 -20.79 0.35 3.28
N GLU A 64 -21.16 1.15 2.29
CA GLU A 64 -20.45 1.22 0.99
C GLU A 64 -18.99 1.64 1.16
N CYS A 65 -18.71 2.68 1.95
CA CYS A 65 -17.33 3.09 2.26
C CYS A 65 -16.57 2.00 3.04
N ILE A 66 -17.23 1.34 4.00
CA ILE A 66 -16.62 0.25 4.77
C ILE A 66 -16.25 -0.92 3.87
N ASP A 67 -17.13 -1.28 2.93
CA ASP A 67 -16.90 -2.39 2.00
C ASP A 67 -15.72 -2.08 1.05
N LEU A 68 -15.62 -0.84 0.53
CA LEU A 68 -14.49 -0.40 -0.30
C LEU A 68 -13.16 -0.49 0.46
N ILE A 69 -13.13 -0.02 1.70
CA ILE A 69 -11.92 -0.05 2.53
C ILE A 69 -11.53 -1.49 2.87
N ARG A 70 -12.52 -2.32 3.24
CA ARG A 70 -12.32 -3.74 3.54
C ARG A 70 -11.73 -4.48 2.33
N GLU A 71 -12.29 -4.24 1.15
CA GLU A 71 -11.82 -4.87 -0.09
C GLU A 71 -10.40 -4.42 -0.44
N ALA A 72 -10.10 -3.12 -0.33
CA ALA A 72 -8.75 -2.61 -0.52
C ALA A 72 -7.75 -3.28 0.44
N CYS A 73 -8.09 -3.38 1.73
CA CYS A 73 -7.24 -4.04 2.72
C CYS A 73 -7.02 -5.54 2.42
N ALA A 74 -8.07 -6.26 2.01
CA ALA A 74 -7.96 -7.66 1.63
C ALA A 74 -7.07 -7.84 0.39
N ASN A 75 -7.21 -6.96 -0.59
CA ASN A 75 -6.41 -7.00 -1.81
C ASN A 75 -4.94 -6.68 -1.58
N ILE A 76 -4.59 -5.83 -0.59
CA ILE A 76 -3.19 -5.63 -0.17
C ILE A 76 -2.59 -6.96 0.25
N ALA A 77 -3.25 -7.72 1.12
CA ALA A 77 -2.75 -9.01 1.60
C ALA A 77 -2.61 -10.04 0.46
N VAL A 78 -3.61 -10.13 -0.42
CA VAL A 78 -3.54 -11.03 -1.59
C VAL A 78 -2.40 -10.65 -2.53
N ALA A 79 -2.21 -9.35 -2.77
CA ALA A 79 -1.12 -8.87 -3.62
C ALA A 79 0.26 -9.14 -3.00
N GLU A 80 0.36 -9.05 -1.66
CA GLU A 80 1.59 -9.37 -0.95
C GLU A 80 1.95 -10.86 -1.07
N PHE A 81 0.98 -11.76 -0.91
CA PHE A 81 1.20 -13.20 -1.18
C PHE A 81 1.68 -13.44 -2.61
N LYS A 82 1.01 -12.83 -3.61
CA LYS A 82 1.45 -12.92 -5.00
C LYS A 82 2.88 -12.40 -5.20
N GLN A 83 3.22 -11.27 -4.60
CA GLN A 83 4.56 -10.70 -4.70
C GLN A 83 5.62 -11.65 -4.14
N LEU A 84 5.34 -12.29 -3.00
CA LEU A 84 6.24 -13.28 -2.40
C LEU A 84 6.42 -14.52 -3.28
N ASP A 85 5.34 -14.99 -3.92
CA ASP A 85 5.38 -16.13 -4.84
C ASP A 85 6.22 -15.85 -6.10
N HIS A 86 6.35 -14.58 -6.49
CA HIS A 86 7.10 -14.13 -7.67
C HIS A 86 8.51 -13.62 -7.36
N VAL A 87 8.98 -13.73 -6.12
CA VAL A 87 10.37 -13.36 -5.76
C VAL A 87 11.36 -14.28 -6.48
N LEU A 88 12.33 -13.71 -7.21
CA LEU A 88 13.31 -14.40 -8.03
C LEU A 88 12.70 -15.25 -9.18
N ASP A 89 11.44 -15.05 -9.52
CA ASP A 89 10.79 -15.72 -10.64
C ASP A 89 10.92 -14.90 -11.93
N LEU A 90 11.83 -15.31 -12.79
CA LEU A 90 12.07 -14.68 -14.09
C LEU A 90 10.93 -14.91 -15.11
N SER A 91 9.94 -15.75 -14.79
CA SER A 91 8.77 -15.96 -15.63
C SER A 91 7.61 -15.01 -15.33
N THR A 92 7.73 -14.16 -14.30
CA THR A 92 6.73 -13.14 -13.93
C THR A 92 6.43 -12.24 -15.13
N SER A 93 5.16 -12.22 -15.55
CA SER A 93 4.73 -11.41 -16.68
C SER A 93 4.46 -9.96 -16.28
N PRO A 94 4.45 -9.00 -17.23
CA PRO A 94 4.00 -7.63 -16.95
C PRO A 94 2.58 -7.56 -16.39
N GLU A 95 1.71 -8.49 -16.76
CA GLU A 95 0.33 -8.54 -16.23
C GLU A 95 0.32 -8.99 -14.75
N ASP A 96 1.15 -9.97 -14.37
CA ASP A 96 1.29 -10.38 -12.95
C ASP A 96 1.79 -9.22 -12.11
N TYR A 97 2.80 -8.49 -12.59
CA TYR A 97 3.28 -7.27 -11.96
C TYR A 97 2.17 -6.23 -11.78
N LEU A 98 1.42 -5.93 -12.86
CA LEU A 98 0.32 -4.96 -12.77
C LEU A 98 -0.80 -5.41 -11.82
N GLN A 99 -1.06 -6.72 -11.69
CA GLN A 99 -2.01 -7.23 -10.71
C GLN A 99 -1.53 -6.99 -9.27
N ILE A 100 -0.24 -7.19 -9.00
CA ILE A 100 0.37 -6.88 -7.71
C ILE A 100 0.24 -5.39 -7.42
N VAL A 101 0.61 -4.53 -8.36
CA VAL A 101 0.51 -3.07 -8.23
C VAL A 101 -0.93 -2.62 -7.98
N ARG A 102 -1.90 -3.17 -8.73
CA ARG A 102 -3.32 -2.86 -8.54
C ARG A 102 -3.81 -3.23 -7.14
N GLY A 103 -3.42 -4.38 -6.63
CA GLY A 103 -3.85 -4.83 -5.29
C GLY A 103 -3.13 -4.11 -4.15
N LYS A 104 -1.79 -4.02 -4.23
CA LYS A 104 -0.96 -3.51 -3.13
C LYS A 104 -1.00 -1.98 -3.01
N THR A 105 -0.89 -1.28 -4.14
CA THR A 105 -0.73 0.18 -4.16
C THR A 105 -1.96 0.91 -4.69
N ALA A 106 -2.43 0.58 -5.89
CA ALA A 106 -3.47 1.35 -6.56
C ALA A 106 -4.86 1.17 -5.93
N GLY A 107 -5.18 -0.02 -5.41
CA GLY A 107 -6.44 -0.30 -4.72
C GLY A 107 -6.74 0.65 -3.56
N PRO A 108 -5.82 0.88 -2.62
CA PRO A 108 -5.97 1.90 -1.58
C PRO A 108 -6.22 3.32 -2.12
N PHE A 109 -5.51 3.75 -3.17
CA PHE A 109 -5.76 5.04 -3.82
C PHE A 109 -7.18 5.11 -4.40
N SER A 110 -7.63 4.03 -5.05
CA SER A 110 -9.00 3.94 -5.57
C SER A 110 -10.03 4.05 -4.44
N ALA A 111 -9.86 3.25 -3.38
CA ALA A 111 -10.80 3.20 -2.27
C ALA A 111 -10.91 4.55 -1.53
N VAL A 112 -9.79 5.26 -1.30
CA VAL A 112 -9.84 6.57 -0.63
C VAL A 112 -10.51 7.63 -1.50
N CYS A 113 -10.24 7.65 -2.81
CA CYS A 113 -10.86 8.61 -3.74
C CYS A 113 -12.36 8.37 -3.87
N GLU A 114 -12.79 7.13 -4.03
CA GLU A 114 -14.21 6.77 -4.14
C GLU A 114 -14.95 7.02 -2.82
N SER A 115 -14.40 6.59 -1.69
CA SER A 115 -15.00 6.85 -0.38
C SER A 115 -15.11 8.34 -0.07
N ALA A 116 -14.10 9.14 -0.41
CA ALA A 116 -14.15 10.60 -0.23
C ALA A 116 -15.28 11.24 -1.06
N ALA A 117 -15.50 10.77 -2.29
CA ALA A 117 -16.58 11.22 -3.15
C ALA A 117 -17.95 10.86 -2.55
N ILE A 118 -18.15 9.63 -2.09
CA ILE A 118 -19.39 9.19 -1.44
C ILE A 118 -19.68 10.06 -0.21
N ILE A 119 -18.70 10.29 0.64
CA ILE A 119 -18.85 11.13 1.85
C ILE A 119 -19.18 12.59 1.49
N ALA A 120 -18.67 13.08 0.36
CA ALA A 120 -18.98 14.42 -0.15
C ALA A 120 -20.37 14.53 -0.81
N GLY A 121 -21.13 13.44 -0.92
CA GLY A 121 -22.45 13.42 -1.53
C GLY A 121 -22.43 13.37 -3.07
N ALA A 122 -21.35 12.87 -3.67
CA ALA A 122 -21.27 12.68 -5.12
C ALA A 122 -22.26 11.61 -5.59
N THR A 123 -22.65 11.69 -6.87
CA THR A 123 -23.46 10.63 -7.48
C THR A 123 -22.66 9.32 -7.58
N PRO A 124 -23.32 8.16 -7.67
CA PRO A 124 -22.61 6.88 -7.83
C PRO A 124 -21.68 6.85 -9.05
N GLU A 125 -22.04 7.56 -10.12
CA GLU A 125 -21.21 7.67 -11.32
C GLU A 125 -19.95 8.49 -11.06
N GLN A 126 -20.09 9.63 -10.38
CA GLN A 126 -18.97 10.49 -10.01
C GLN A 126 -18.03 9.78 -9.02
N SER A 127 -18.59 9.06 -8.03
CA SER A 127 -17.81 8.30 -7.06
C SER A 127 -16.96 7.23 -7.73
N ARG A 128 -17.57 6.43 -8.63
CA ARG A 128 -16.82 5.44 -9.41
C ARG A 128 -15.79 6.08 -10.36
N ALA A 129 -16.05 7.26 -10.92
CA ALA A 129 -15.08 7.97 -11.74
C ALA A 129 -13.85 8.39 -10.93
N LEU A 130 -14.04 8.87 -9.68
CA LEU A 130 -12.95 9.19 -8.77
C LEU A 130 -12.22 7.94 -8.29
N GLY A 131 -12.91 6.82 -8.07
CA GLY A 131 -12.27 5.52 -7.82
C GLY A 131 -11.34 5.10 -8.96
N ARG A 132 -11.81 5.18 -10.21
CA ARG A 132 -10.96 4.90 -11.38
C ARG A 132 -9.75 5.85 -11.46
N PHE A 133 -9.96 7.14 -11.23
CA PHE A 133 -8.86 8.11 -11.15
C PHE A 133 -7.82 7.71 -10.11
N GLY A 134 -8.26 7.32 -8.90
CA GLY A 134 -7.38 6.84 -7.84
C GLY A 134 -6.59 5.58 -8.26
N MET A 135 -7.24 4.63 -8.94
CA MET A 135 -6.60 3.43 -9.47
C MET A 135 -5.46 3.78 -10.45
N GLU A 136 -5.74 4.60 -11.45
CA GLU A 136 -4.74 5.01 -12.45
C GLU A 136 -3.60 5.82 -11.84
N LEU A 137 -3.93 6.69 -10.88
CA LEU A 137 -2.93 7.46 -10.13
C LEU A 137 -2.01 6.53 -9.32
N GLY A 138 -2.56 5.53 -8.65
CA GLY A 138 -1.78 4.57 -7.86
C GLY A 138 -0.87 3.69 -8.73
N ILE A 139 -1.33 3.27 -9.90
CA ILE A 139 -0.50 2.55 -10.88
C ILE A 139 0.65 3.44 -11.35
N ALA A 140 0.35 4.67 -11.78
CA ALA A 140 1.38 5.61 -12.23
C ALA A 140 2.39 5.94 -11.13
N PHE A 141 1.93 6.06 -9.88
CA PHE A 141 2.79 6.27 -8.72
C PHE A 141 3.78 5.12 -8.53
N GLN A 142 3.30 3.87 -8.57
CA GLN A 142 4.19 2.72 -8.39
C GLN A 142 5.20 2.58 -9.53
N LEU A 143 4.75 2.71 -10.78
CA LEU A 143 5.65 2.69 -11.93
C LEU A 143 6.75 3.76 -11.83
N MET A 144 6.41 4.93 -11.32
CA MET A 144 7.39 5.99 -11.11
C MET A 144 8.37 5.67 -9.96
N ASP A 145 7.86 5.09 -8.85
CA ASP A 145 8.72 4.68 -7.72
C ASP A 145 9.74 3.62 -8.15
N ASP A 146 9.30 2.63 -8.92
CA ASP A 146 10.15 1.58 -9.47
C ASP A 146 11.21 2.16 -10.45
N LEU A 147 10.80 3.10 -11.30
CA LEU A 147 11.71 3.77 -12.22
C LEU A 147 12.78 4.59 -11.47
N LEU A 148 12.40 5.21 -10.36
CA LEU A 148 13.32 5.94 -9.49
C LEU A 148 14.27 4.99 -8.76
N ASP A 149 13.81 3.79 -8.35
CA ASP A 149 14.69 2.77 -7.78
C ASP A 149 15.74 2.32 -8.80
N LEU A 150 15.34 2.06 -10.05
CA LEU A 150 16.26 1.66 -11.12
C LEU A 150 17.29 2.75 -11.48
N ARG A 151 16.86 4.01 -11.54
CA ARG A 151 17.76 5.13 -11.90
C ARG A 151 18.73 5.46 -10.78
N GLY A 152 18.30 5.29 -9.54
CA GLY A 152 19.01 5.74 -8.33
C GLY A 152 19.13 7.27 -8.28
N ASP A 153 18.74 7.88 -7.19
CA ASP A 153 19.03 9.28 -6.93
C ASP A 153 19.71 9.38 -5.56
N GLU A 154 21.00 9.67 -5.55
CA GLU A 154 21.78 9.88 -4.33
C GLU A 154 21.17 10.95 -3.42
N ARG A 155 20.41 11.91 -4.02
CA ARG A 155 19.72 12.97 -3.28
C ARG A 155 18.53 12.45 -2.47
N MET A 156 17.97 11.29 -2.85
CA MET A 156 16.85 10.66 -2.15
C MET A 156 17.27 9.60 -1.14
N GLY A 157 18.58 9.33 -1.01
CA GLY A 157 19.13 8.37 -0.03
C GLY A 157 18.71 6.91 -0.28
N LYS A 158 18.23 6.60 -1.49
CA LYS A 158 17.88 5.22 -1.91
C LYS A 158 19.09 4.56 -2.57
N LEU A 159 19.43 3.35 -2.14
CA LEU A 159 20.37 2.49 -2.87
C LEU A 159 19.73 2.13 -4.21
N ARG A 160 20.51 2.29 -5.30
CA ARG A 160 20.06 2.00 -6.66
C ARG A 160 19.76 0.52 -6.83
N GLY A 161 18.58 0.19 -7.41
CA GLY A 161 18.21 -1.18 -7.76
C GLY A 161 17.94 -2.07 -6.54
N LYS A 162 17.43 -1.50 -5.45
CA LYS A 162 17.09 -2.25 -4.24
C LYS A 162 16.08 -3.37 -4.54
N ASP A 163 15.05 -3.10 -5.33
CA ASP A 163 14.02 -4.07 -5.68
C ASP A 163 14.60 -5.25 -6.47
N ILE A 164 15.54 -4.99 -7.38
CA ILE A 164 16.26 -6.04 -8.11
C ILE A 164 17.12 -6.89 -7.16
N LEU A 165 17.80 -6.25 -6.19
CA LEU A 165 18.61 -6.98 -5.19
C LEU A 165 17.74 -7.86 -4.29
N GLU A 166 16.51 -7.45 -4.03
CA GLU A 166 15.52 -8.23 -3.28
C GLU A 166 14.81 -9.29 -4.15
N GLY A 167 15.13 -9.35 -5.46
CA GLY A 167 14.53 -10.29 -6.39
C GLY A 167 13.08 -9.98 -6.74
N LYS A 168 12.65 -8.75 -6.49
CA LYS A 168 11.32 -8.27 -6.85
C LYS A 168 11.28 -7.82 -8.31
N MET A 169 10.14 -8.04 -8.95
CA MET A 169 9.87 -7.45 -10.25
C MET A 169 9.58 -5.96 -10.08
N THR A 170 10.20 -5.15 -10.90
CA THR A 170 10.11 -3.69 -10.91
C THR A 170 10.10 -3.17 -12.34
#